data_65af806c022c260581028a14a6abd95f
#
_entry.id   65af806c022c260581028a14a6abd95f
#
_cell.length_a   1.000
_cell.length_b   1.000
_cell.length_c   1.000
_cell.angle_alpha   90.00
_cell.angle_beta   90.00
_cell.angle_gamma   90.00
#
_symmetry.space_group_name_H-M   'P 1'
#
loop_
_entity.id
_entity.type
_entity.pdbx_description
1 polymer ?
#
loop_
_entity_poly.entity_id
_entity_poly.type
_entity_poly.pdbx_seq_one_letter_code
_entity_poly.pdbx_strand_id
1 'polypeptide(L)'
;DAEPRAEPLHRFANNPYSVLGRDYVPMKALQPYRARGVASWYGRKFHGQKTSSGEIYDMFAMTAAHPTLPIPSYVRVTNLANGSAVVVRVNDRGPFLHERLIDLSYAAAWKLGYIGAGSARVEVESVLPGEAPKEAPPADTLLALTRAEAAAPAPAEPPLPAVQELRGTFLQLGAFGSQDNAESFRARLARQLD
;
A
#
# COMPACT_ATOMS: atom_id res chain seq x y z
N ASP A 1 18.10 -6.95 2.24
CA ASP A 1 16.84 -7.59 2.61
C ASP A 1 16.81 -7.80 4.12
N ALA A 2 15.61 -7.83 4.69
CA ALA A 2 15.44 -8.27 6.06
C ALA A 2 15.69 -9.78 6.17
N GLU A 3 16.27 -10.22 7.28
CA GLU A 3 16.46 -11.64 7.57
C GLU A 3 15.27 -12.16 8.39
N PRO A 4 14.44 -13.07 7.85
CA PRO A 4 13.32 -13.63 8.57
C PRO A 4 13.77 -14.44 9.78
N ARG A 5 13.20 -14.13 10.93
CA ARG A 5 13.48 -14.83 12.19
C ARG A 5 12.20 -14.99 13.00
N ALA A 6 12.18 -15.97 13.89
CA ALA A 6 11.08 -16.14 14.82
C ALA A 6 11.13 -15.02 15.89
N GLU A 7 10.11 -14.20 15.93
CA GLU A 7 9.96 -13.14 16.92
C GLU A 7 8.57 -13.26 17.61
N PRO A 8 8.50 -12.97 18.92
CA PRO A 8 7.20 -12.92 19.59
C PRO A 8 6.36 -11.79 19.01
N LEU A 9 5.06 -12.04 18.81
CA LEU A 9 4.15 -11.03 18.33
C LEU A 9 4.01 -9.90 19.34
N HIS A 10 3.95 -8.67 18.83
CA HIS A 10 3.83 -7.48 19.67
C HIS A 10 2.48 -7.48 20.40
N ARG A 11 2.52 -7.28 21.71
CA ARG A 11 1.35 -7.42 22.60
C ARG A 11 0.18 -6.49 22.24
N PHE A 12 0.47 -5.24 21.86
CA PHE A 12 -0.55 -4.20 21.66
C PHE A 12 -0.77 -3.85 20.19
N ALA A 13 0.27 -3.85 19.36
CA ALA A 13 0.17 -3.45 17.96
C ALA A 13 -0.74 -4.37 17.12
N ASN A 14 -1.09 -5.56 17.63
CA ASN A 14 -1.98 -6.53 16.99
C ASN A 14 -3.41 -6.49 17.55
N ASN A 15 -3.77 -5.49 18.35
CA ASN A 15 -5.16 -5.30 18.76
C ASN A 15 -5.98 -4.61 17.65
N PRO A 16 -7.30 -4.82 17.60
CA PRO A 16 -8.17 -4.04 16.74
C PRO A 16 -8.00 -2.54 16.98
N TYR A 17 -8.08 -1.75 15.92
CA TYR A 17 -7.92 -0.31 15.99
C TYR A 17 -8.76 0.39 14.93
N SER A 18 -9.06 1.67 15.13
CA SER A 18 -9.84 2.49 14.19
C SER A 18 -9.04 3.70 13.76
N VAL A 19 -8.97 3.96 12.46
CA VAL A 19 -8.31 5.13 11.87
C VAL A 19 -9.17 5.69 10.75
N LEU A 20 -9.37 7.00 10.73
CA LEU A 20 -10.17 7.70 9.72
C LEU A 20 -11.58 7.11 9.54
N GLY A 21 -12.23 6.70 10.65
CA GLY A 21 -13.56 6.11 10.65
C GLY A 21 -13.63 4.68 10.11
N ARG A 22 -12.52 4.00 9.96
CA ARG A 22 -12.41 2.63 9.46
C ARG A 22 -11.81 1.72 10.51
N ASP A 23 -12.44 0.57 10.72
CA ASP A 23 -11.98 -0.44 11.66
C ASP A 23 -11.03 -1.43 10.98
N TYR A 24 -9.96 -1.75 11.68
CA TYR A 24 -8.94 -2.71 11.26
C TYR A 24 -8.79 -3.80 12.31
N VAL A 25 -8.82 -5.05 11.88
CA VAL A 25 -8.62 -6.21 12.74
C VAL A 25 -7.35 -6.93 12.31
N PRO A 26 -6.21 -6.70 12.99
CA PRO A 26 -4.97 -7.39 12.69
C PRO A 26 -5.06 -8.89 12.94
N MET A 27 -4.34 -9.64 12.12
CA MET A 27 -4.17 -11.08 12.29
C MET A 27 -3.47 -11.39 13.63
N LYS A 28 -3.94 -12.41 14.32
CA LYS A 28 -3.44 -12.81 15.64
C LYS A 28 -2.32 -13.84 15.61
N ALA A 29 -2.02 -14.40 14.45
CA ALA A 29 -0.97 -15.40 14.26
C ALA A 29 -0.30 -15.22 12.90
N LEU A 30 0.95 -15.68 12.80
CA LEU A 30 1.64 -15.82 11.53
C LEU A 30 0.97 -16.94 10.73
N GLN A 31 0.55 -16.63 9.53
CA GLN A 31 -0.09 -17.60 8.62
C GLN A 31 0.23 -17.24 7.17
N PRO A 32 0.07 -18.18 6.23
CA PRO A 32 0.24 -17.89 4.81
C PRO A 32 -0.65 -16.71 4.39
N TYR A 33 -0.04 -15.73 3.76
CA TYR A 33 -0.71 -14.55 3.22
C TYR A 33 -0.15 -14.26 1.84
N ARG A 34 -1.03 -13.98 0.90
CA ARG A 34 -0.66 -13.53 -0.44
C ARG A 34 -1.71 -12.57 -0.95
N ALA A 35 -1.29 -11.41 -1.38
CA ALA A 35 -2.18 -10.41 -1.97
C ALA A 35 -1.45 -9.56 -3.00
N ARG A 36 -2.20 -9.05 -3.98
CA ARG A 36 -1.72 -8.07 -4.96
C ARG A 36 -2.40 -6.74 -4.72
N GLY A 37 -1.65 -5.67 -4.89
CA GLY A 37 -2.16 -4.32 -4.69
C GLY A 37 -1.12 -3.27 -5.02
N VAL A 38 -1.40 -2.04 -4.59
CA VAL A 38 -0.48 -0.91 -4.78
C VAL A 38 0.40 -0.76 -3.54
N ALA A 39 1.71 -0.73 -3.75
CA ALA A 39 2.67 -0.28 -2.75
C ALA A 39 3.00 1.18 -2.96
N SER A 40 3.14 1.92 -1.86
CA SER A 40 3.83 3.22 -1.86
C SER A 40 4.99 3.18 -0.87
N TRP A 41 5.58 4.31 -0.55
CA TRP A 41 6.67 4.36 0.41
C TRP A 41 6.55 5.61 1.28
N TYR A 42 7.03 5.51 2.52
CA TYR A 42 7.05 6.60 3.48
C TYR A 42 8.50 7.05 3.72
N GLY A 43 8.73 8.36 3.57
CA GLY A 43 10.08 8.89 3.46
C GLY A 43 10.51 9.70 4.68
N ARG A 44 11.38 10.69 4.43
CA ARG A 44 12.11 11.48 5.43
C ARG A 44 11.22 12.09 6.53
N LYS A 45 9.97 12.47 6.22
CA LYS A 45 9.05 13.07 7.20
C LYS A 45 8.81 12.19 8.43
N PHE A 46 8.86 10.88 8.26
CA PHE A 46 8.60 9.91 9.33
C PHE A 46 9.88 9.35 9.96
N HIS A 47 11.04 9.61 9.36
CA HIS A 47 12.32 9.14 9.87
C HIS A 47 12.58 9.67 11.28
N GLY A 48 12.95 8.75 12.20
CA GLY A 48 13.15 9.08 13.62
C GLY A 48 11.86 9.09 14.46
N GLN A 49 10.68 8.90 13.88
CA GLN A 49 9.42 8.79 14.63
C GLN A 49 9.16 7.35 15.06
N LYS A 50 8.34 7.19 16.09
CA LYS A 50 7.92 5.86 16.57
C LYS A 50 6.89 5.23 15.64
N THR A 51 7.09 3.97 15.31
CA THR A 51 6.12 3.12 14.63
C THR A 51 5.06 2.59 15.61
N SER A 52 4.06 1.89 15.11
CA SER A 52 3.03 1.22 15.92
C SER A 52 3.59 0.14 16.85
N SER A 53 4.75 -0.43 16.54
CA SER A 53 5.48 -1.34 17.44
C SER A 53 6.29 -0.60 18.51
N GLY A 54 6.38 0.74 18.46
CA GLY A 54 7.21 1.54 19.34
C GLY A 54 8.68 1.65 18.93
N GLU A 55 9.08 0.95 17.88
CA GLU A 55 10.41 1.07 17.28
C GLU A 55 10.57 2.42 16.57
N ILE A 56 11.80 2.90 16.46
CA ILE A 56 12.08 4.11 15.68
C ILE A 56 12.12 3.75 14.20
N TYR A 57 11.33 4.47 13.39
CA TYR A 57 11.37 4.30 11.94
C TYR A 57 12.70 4.78 11.38
N ASP A 58 13.40 3.86 10.72
CA ASP A 58 14.58 4.15 9.91
C ASP A 58 14.23 3.95 8.42
N MET A 59 14.27 5.05 7.64
CA MET A 59 13.97 5.00 6.22
C MET A 59 14.97 4.16 5.41
N PHE A 60 16.13 3.87 5.96
CA PHE A 60 17.18 3.05 5.32
C PHE A 60 17.12 1.57 5.70
N ALA A 61 16.31 1.21 6.70
CA ALA A 61 16.07 -0.18 7.08
C ALA A 61 15.06 -0.86 6.13
N MET A 62 15.11 -2.19 6.04
CA MET A 62 14.19 -2.98 5.21
C MET A 62 12.90 -3.27 5.98
N THR A 63 12.05 -2.26 6.10
CA THR A 63 10.80 -2.30 6.88
C THR A 63 9.58 -1.89 6.06
N ALA A 64 8.40 -2.20 6.59
CA ALA A 64 7.13 -1.87 5.97
C ALA A 64 6.02 -1.62 7.00
N ALA A 65 4.98 -0.90 6.57
CA ALA A 65 3.71 -0.75 7.24
C ALA A 65 2.62 -1.53 6.51
N HIS A 66 1.83 -2.32 7.25
CA HIS A 66 0.67 -3.05 6.72
C HIS A 66 -0.51 -2.96 7.68
N PRO A 67 -1.75 -2.78 7.19
CA PRO A 67 -2.90 -2.55 8.08
C PRO A 67 -3.25 -3.76 8.95
N THR A 68 -3.09 -4.98 8.47
CA THR A 68 -3.62 -6.17 9.16
C THR A 68 -2.63 -7.31 9.38
N LEU A 69 -1.48 -7.33 8.72
CA LEU A 69 -0.47 -8.37 8.98
C LEU A 69 0.02 -8.32 10.42
N PRO A 70 0.40 -9.46 11.03
CA PRO A 70 0.94 -9.48 12.38
C PRO A 70 2.20 -8.61 12.50
N ILE A 71 2.38 -7.95 13.62
CA ILE A 71 3.61 -7.23 13.96
C ILE A 71 4.30 -7.96 15.12
N PRO A 72 5.61 -8.28 14.97
CA PRO A 72 6.37 -8.27 13.74
C PRO A 72 6.04 -9.47 12.84
N SER A 73 6.18 -9.29 11.54
CA SER A 73 6.15 -10.38 10.55
C SER A 73 7.07 -10.04 9.38
N TYR A 74 7.34 -11.02 8.54
CA TYR A 74 8.17 -10.82 7.36
C TYR A 74 7.37 -11.11 6.11
N VAL A 75 7.56 -10.27 5.10
CA VAL A 75 6.92 -10.45 3.80
C VAL A 75 7.93 -10.25 2.69
N ARG A 76 7.77 -11.06 1.65
CA ARG A 76 8.38 -10.79 0.34
C ARG A 76 7.45 -9.84 -0.40
N VAL A 77 8.01 -8.79 -0.95
CA VAL A 77 7.32 -7.85 -1.84
C VAL A 77 7.97 -7.93 -3.20
N THR A 78 7.18 -8.26 -4.21
CA THR A 78 7.63 -8.36 -5.60
C THR A 78 6.98 -7.25 -6.43
N ASN A 79 7.78 -6.44 -7.10
CA ASN A 79 7.29 -5.45 -8.06
C ASN A 79 6.89 -6.17 -9.36
N LEU A 80 5.60 -6.12 -9.71
CA LEU A 80 5.05 -6.84 -10.84
C LEU A 80 5.48 -6.27 -12.21
N ALA A 81 6.00 -5.03 -12.24
CA ALA A 81 6.42 -4.39 -13.48
C ALA A 81 7.83 -4.82 -13.92
N ASN A 82 8.73 -5.15 -12.97
CA ASN A 82 10.12 -5.46 -13.28
C ASN A 82 10.63 -6.77 -12.66
N GLY A 83 9.79 -7.48 -11.89
CA GLY A 83 10.15 -8.73 -11.23
C GLY A 83 11.08 -8.61 -10.02
N SER A 84 11.54 -7.39 -9.69
CA SER A 84 12.38 -7.19 -8.50
C SER A 84 11.63 -7.56 -7.23
N ALA A 85 12.31 -8.23 -6.31
CA ALA A 85 11.73 -8.63 -5.03
C ALA A 85 12.64 -8.30 -3.85
N VAL A 86 12.04 -7.99 -2.72
CA VAL A 86 12.73 -7.76 -1.45
C VAL A 86 11.98 -8.44 -0.31
N VAL A 87 12.70 -8.80 0.73
CA VAL A 87 12.10 -9.19 2.01
C VAL A 87 12.16 -8.00 2.96
N VAL A 88 11.03 -7.66 3.57
CA VAL A 88 10.90 -6.58 4.54
C VAL A 88 10.26 -7.08 5.83
N ARG A 89 10.58 -6.42 6.94
CA ARG A 89 9.96 -6.66 8.24
C ARG A 89 8.80 -5.69 8.44
N VAL A 90 7.61 -6.21 8.67
CA VAL A 90 6.42 -5.41 9.00
C VAL A 90 6.50 -5.03 10.47
N ASN A 91 6.66 -3.75 10.76
CA ASN A 91 6.78 -3.22 12.12
C ASN A 91 5.89 -1.98 12.35
N ASP A 92 5.05 -1.62 11.36
CA ASP A 92 4.17 -0.47 11.49
C ASP A 92 2.77 -0.74 10.91
N ARG A 93 1.81 0.15 11.27
CA ARG A 93 0.42 0.15 10.78
C ARG A 93 0.22 1.21 9.71
N GLY A 94 -0.58 0.89 8.72
CA GLY A 94 -0.86 1.63 7.50
C GLY A 94 -0.62 0.76 6.27
N PRO A 95 -0.86 1.30 5.08
CA PRO A 95 -1.47 2.58 4.74
C PRO A 95 -2.95 2.68 5.13
N PHE A 96 -3.41 3.92 5.33
CA PHE A 96 -4.82 4.20 5.62
C PHE A 96 -5.52 4.94 4.47
N LEU A 97 -4.82 5.25 3.40
CA LEU A 97 -5.38 5.78 2.17
C LEU A 97 -5.91 4.63 1.30
N HIS A 98 -7.03 4.90 0.61
CA HIS A 98 -7.68 3.92 -0.27
C HIS A 98 -6.72 3.35 -1.32
N GLU A 99 -6.93 2.08 -1.68
CA GLU A 99 -6.25 1.34 -2.75
C GLU A 99 -4.78 0.98 -2.49
N ARG A 100 -4.19 1.35 -1.35
CA ARG A 100 -2.83 0.93 -1.02
C ARG A 100 -2.83 -0.31 -0.12
N LEU A 101 -2.02 -1.29 -0.51
CA LEU A 101 -1.85 -2.55 0.21
C LEU A 101 -0.78 -2.45 1.30
N ILE A 102 0.34 -1.81 0.99
CA ILE A 102 1.53 -1.77 1.83
C ILE A 102 2.30 -0.46 1.58
N ASP A 103 2.89 0.08 2.64
CA ASP A 103 3.84 1.18 2.53
C ASP A 103 5.24 0.67 2.90
N LEU A 104 6.21 0.89 2.02
CA LEU A 104 7.59 0.43 2.21
C LEU A 104 8.49 1.56 2.73
N SER A 105 9.59 1.18 3.36
CA SER A 105 10.67 2.12 3.62
C SER A 105 11.27 2.64 2.31
N TYR A 106 11.99 3.77 2.38
CA TYR A 106 12.71 4.31 1.24
C TYR A 106 13.68 3.29 0.63
N ALA A 107 14.48 2.62 1.46
CA ALA A 107 15.45 1.64 0.98
C ALA A 107 14.79 0.45 0.27
N ALA A 108 13.68 -0.06 0.79
CA ALA A 108 12.93 -1.16 0.17
C ALA A 108 12.34 -0.72 -1.18
N ALA A 109 11.72 0.45 -1.25
CA ALA A 109 11.16 0.99 -2.47
C ALA A 109 12.24 1.30 -3.53
N TRP A 110 13.42 1.76 -3.10
CA TRP A 110 14.56 1.98 -3.97
C TRP A 110 15.06 0.67 -4.60
N LYS A 111 15.20 -0.39 -3.80
CA LYS A 111 15.57 -1.71 -4.30
C LYS A 111 14.55 -2.30 -5.28
N LEU A 112 13.27 -2.03 -5.07
CA LEU A 112 12.19 -2.45 -5.97
C LEU A 112 12.07 -1.58 -7.23
N GLY A 113 12.82 -0.46 -7.32
CA GLY A 113 12.94 0.37 -8.51
C GLY A 113 11.75 1.29 -8.79
N TYR A 114 10.94 1.68 -7.78
CA TYR A 114 9.79 2.54 -8.03
C TYR A 114 9.80 3.89 -7.29
N ILE A 115 10.93 4.30 -6.71
CA ILE A 115 11.05 5.59 -6.00
C ILE A 115 10.55 6.76 -6.85
N GLY A 116 10.97 6.84 -8.12
CA GLY A 116 10.60 7.92 -9.01
C GLY A 116 9.11 7.95 -9.37
N ALA A 117 8.48 6.78 -9.45
CA ALA A 117 7.04 6.65 -9.71
C ALA A 117 6.18 6.88 -8.46
N GLY A 118 6.78 6.82 -7.26
CA GLY A 118 6.09 6.99 -5.98
C GLY A 118 5.25 5.79 -5.54
N SER A 119 4.79 4.95 -6.46
CA SER A 119 4.01 3.74 -6.20
C SER A 119 4.26 2.69 -7.28
N ALA A 120 3.94 1.43 -6.97
CA ALA A 120 4.01 0.31 -7.91
C ALA A 120 2.96 -0.75 -7.60
N ARG A 121 2.55 -1.52 -8.60
CA ARG A 121 1.80 -2.75 -8.40
C ARG A 121 2.73 -3.83 -7.90
N VAL A 122 2.38 -4.42 -6.77
CA VAL A 122 3.20 -5.43 -6.10
C VAL A 122 2.38 -6.66 -5.74
N GLU A 123 3.09 -7.77 -5.56
CA GLU A 123 2.61 -8.95 -4.86
C GLU A 123 3.30 -9.02 -3.50
N VAL A 124 2.54 -9.25 -2.45
CA VAL A 124 3.01 -9.38 -1.07
C VAL A 124 2.73 -10.80 -0.59
N GLU A 125 3.77 -11.52 -0.18
CA GLU A 125 3.68 -12.89 0.35
C GLU A 125 4.32 -12.95 1.74
N SER A 126 3.67 -13.62 2.70
CA SER A 126 4.28 -13.87 4.00
C SER A 126 5.48 -14.81 3.86
N VAL A 127 6.54 -14.51 4.61
CA VAL A 127 7.69 -15.39 4.80
C VAL A 127 7.64 -15.91 6.22
N LEU A 128 7.36 -17.21 6.37
CA LEU A 128 7.27 -17.84 7.68
C LEU A 128 8.68 -18.21 8.19
N PRO A 129 8.92 -18.17 9.51
CA PRO A 129 10.19 -18.59 10.08
C PRO A 129 10.52 -20.03 9.69
N GLY A 130 11.71 -20.26 9.13
CA GLY A 130 12.17 -21.57 8.65
C GLY A 130 11.80 -21.89 7.20
N GLU A 131 11.02 -21.06 6.53
CA GLU A 131 10.84 -21.15 5.07
C GLU A 131 11.99 -20.43 4.35
N ALA A 132 12.70 -21.15 3.49
CA ALA A 132 13.64 -20.50 2.59
C ALA A 132 12.88 -19.53 1.68
N PRO A 133 13.42 -18.33 1.40
CA PRO A 133 12.79 -17.40 0.50
C PRO A 133 12.59 -18.09 -0.86
N LYS A 134 11.34 -18.31 -1.27
CA LYS A 134 11.03 -18.79 -2.62
C LYS A 134 11.61 -17.82 -3.63
N GLU A 135 12.34 -18.33 -4.60
CA GLU A 135 12.87 -17.51 -5.69
C GLU A 135 11.70 -16.81 -6.40
N ALA A 136 11.87 -15.53 -6.72
CA ALA A 136 10.84 -14.80 -7.46
C ALA A 136 10.59 -15.50 -8.79
N PRO A 137 9.33 -15.69 -9.22
CA PRO A 137 9.05 -16.23 -10.53
C PRO A 137 9.71 -15.33 -11.60
N PRO A 138 10.24 -15.91 -12.71
CA PRO A 138 10.88 -15.13 -13.76
C PRO A 138 9.95 -14.03 -14.28
N ALA A 139 10.53 -12.88 -14.63
CA ALA A 139 9.81 -11.68 -15.06
C ALA A 139 8.80 -11.95 -16.19
N ASP A 140 9.09 -12.87 -17.08
CA ASP A 140 8.18 -13.28 -18.16
C ASP A 140 6.90 -13.94 -17.64
N THR A 141 7.00 -14.73 -16.57
CA THR A 141 5.83 -15.35 -15.91
C THR A 141 4.96 -14.31 -15.20
N LEU A 142 5.59 -13.30 -14.57
CA LEU A 142 4.89 -12.18 -13.92
C LEU A 142 4.16 -11.30 -14.94
N LEU A 143 4.79 -10.99 -16.07
CA LEU A 143 4.19 -10.23 -17.18
C LEU A 143 3.01 -10.98 -17.81
N ALA A 144 3.12 -12.29 -17.98
CA ALA A 144 2.04 -13.13 -18.48
C ALA A 144 0.84 -13.16 -17.52
N LEU A 145 1.09 -13.25 -16.22
CA LEU A 145 0.05 -13.23 -15.17
C LEU A 145 -0.64 -11.86 -15.08
N THR A 146 0.12 -10.76 -15.18
CA THR A 146 -0.44 -9.39 -15.19
C THR A 146 -1.29 -9.14 -16.45
N ARG A 147 -0.87 -9.69 -17.58
CA ARG A 147 -1.61 -9.58 -18.84
C ARG A 147 -2.89 -10.43 -18.84
N ALA A 148 -2.86 -11.60 -18.20
CA ALA A 148 -4.04 -12.45 -18.04
C ALA A 148 -5.08 -11.81 -17.10
N GLU A 149 -4.64 -11.14 -16.03
CA GLU A 149 -5.50 -10.41 -15.09
C GLU A 149 -6.10 -9.14 -15.70
N ALA A 150 -5.34 -8.44 -16.59
CA ALA A 150 -5.85 -7.32 -17.38
C ALA A 150 -6.83 -7.74 -18.50
N ALA A 151 -6.78 -9.01 -18.92
CA ALA A 151 -7.67 -9.60 -19.93
C ALA A 151 -8.92 -10.23 -19.33
N ALA A 152 -8.99 -10.39 -18.00
CA ALA A 152 -10.23 -10.82 -17.34
C ALA A 152 -11.27 -9.69 -17.47
N PRO A 153 -12.51 -9.97 -17.95
CA PRO A 153 -13.54 -8.94 -18.04
C PRO A 153 -13.81 -8.41 -16.62
N ALA A 154 -13.58 -7.11 -16.43
CA ALA A 154 -14.00 -6.41 -15.22
C ALA A 154 -15.51 -6.65 -15.03
N PRO A 155 -16.01 -6.81 -13.78
CA PRO A 155 -17.44 -6.81 -13.53
C PRO A 155 -18.01 -5.55 -14.19
N ALA A 156 -19.03 -5.71 -15.03
CA ALA A 156 -19.63 -4.61 -15.78
C ALA A 156 -20.05 -3.51 -14.80
N GLU A 157 -19.33 -2.41 -14.80
CA GLU A 157 -19.82 -1.18 -14.17
C GLU A 157 -21.11 -0.76 -14.87
N PRO A 158 -22.12 -0.33 -14.11
CA PRO A 158 -23.32 0.25 -14.73
C PRO A 158 -22.89 1.42 -15.61
N PRO A 159 -23.50 1.60 -16.80
CA PRO A 159 -23.09 2.64 -17.73
C PRO A 159 -23.19 4.02 -17.06
N LEU A 160 -22.06 4.70 -17.00
CA LEU A 160 -22.00 6.10 -16.57
C LEU A 160 -22.95 6.91 -17.46
N PRO A 161 -23.77 7.83 -16.90
CA PRO A 161 -24.60 8.70 -17.71
C PRO A 161 -23.70 9.49 -18.68
N ALA A 162 -24.13 9.54 -19.93
CA ALA A 162 -23.39 10.21 -21.01
C ALA A 162 -22.98 11.63 -20.59
N VAL A 163 -21.68 11.85 -20.48
CA VAL A 163 -21.12 13.18 -20.20
C VAL A 163 -21.34 14.01 -21.43
N GLN A 164 -22.23 15.05 -21.35
CA GLN A 164 -22.33 16.06 -22.39
C GLN A 164 -20.97 16.76 -22.49
N GLU A 165 -20.38 16.73 -23.67
CA GLU A 165 -19.14 17.48 -23.94
C GLU A 165 -19.44 18.98 -23.82
N LEU A 166 -19.08 19.54 -22.68
CA LEU A 166 -19.07 20.98 -22.47
C LEU A 166 -17.87 21.57 -23.23
N ARG A 167 -18.13 22.29 -24.33
CA ARG A 167 -17.10 23.03 -25.07
C ARG A 167 -16.78 24.31 -24.32
N GLY A 168 -15.53 24.47 -23.84
CA GLY A 168 -15.07 25.66 -23.15
C GLY A 168 -13.70 25.48 -22.50
N THR A 169 -13.10 26.57 -22.00
CA THR A 169 -11.92 26.52 -21.18
C THR A 169 -12.36 26.37 -19.72
N PHE A 170 -11.92 25.29 -19.06
CA PHE A 170 -12.28 25.00 -17.68
C PHE A 170 -11.04 25.08 -16.79
N LEU A 171 -11.17 25.71 -15.63
CA LEU A 171 -10.15 25.71 -14.58
C LEU A 171 -10.58 24.72 -13.49
N GLN A 172 -9.83 23.66 -13.32
CA GLN A 172 -10.08 22.71 -12.24
C GLN A 172 -9.52 23.25 -10.92
N LEU A 173 -10.40 23.66 -10.00
CA LEU A 173 -10.04 24.21 -8.69
C LEU A 173 -9.85 23.14 -7.59
N GLY A 174 -10.14 21.88 -7.87
CA GLY A 174 -9.94 20.77 -6.94
C GLY A 174 -10.39 19.44 -7.51
N ALA A 175 -9.93 18.35 -6.87
CA ALA A 175 -10.41 17.00 -7.09
C ALA A 175 -10.87 16.42 -5.74
N PHE A 176 -12.07 15.81 -5.71
CA PHE A 176 -12.72 15.38 -4.48
C PHE A 176 -13.16 13.93 -4.59
N GLY A 177 -12.93 13.15 -3.51
CA GLY A 177 -13.34 11.75 -3.44
C GLY A 177 -14.83 11.53 -3.12
N SER A 178 -15.60 12.58 -2.83
CA SER A 178 -17.04 12.52 -2.64
C SER A 178 -17.74 13.80 -3.10
N GLN A 179 -19.02 13.67 -3.49
CA GLN A 179 -19.86 14.80 -3.93
C GLN A 179 -20.04 15.84 -2.82
N ASP A 180 -20.25 15.41 -1.57
CA ASP A 180 -20.44 16.31 -0.42
C ASP A 180 -19.22 17.20 -0.17
N ASN A 181 -18.00 16.66 -0.37
CA ASN A 181 -16.76 17.41 -0.24
C ASN A 181 -16.62 18.46 -1.37
N ALA A 182 -17.03 18.12 -2.59
CA ALA A 182 -17.02 19.03 -3.73
C ALA A 182 -18.03 20.17 -3.52
N GLU A 183 -19.24 19.87 -3.04
CA GLU A 183 -20.28 20.86 -2.76
C GLU A 183 -19.89 21.79 -1.61
N SER A 184 -19.30 21.25 -0.55
CA SER A 184 -18.78 22.03 0.58
C SER A 184 -17.65 22.97 0.15
N PHE A 185 -16.80 22.55 -0.77
CA PHE A 185 -15.74 23.39 -1.33
C PHE A 185 -16.30 24.48 -2.22
N ARG A 186 -17.27 24.14 -3.10
CA ARG A 186 -17.97 25.10 -3.95
C ARG A 186 -18.66 26.21 -3.14
N ALA A 187 -19.36 25.83 -2.06
CA ALA A 187 -20.03 26.77 -1.19
C ALA A 187 -19.05 27.72 -0.45
N ARG A 188 -17.86 27.24 -0.11
CA ARG A 188 -16.79 28.08 0.46
C ARG A 188 -16.22 29.06 -0.53
N LEU A 189 -15.95 28.63 -1.77
CA LEU A 189 -15.43 29.51 -2.83
C LEU A 189 -16.44 30.60 -3.20
N ALA A 190 -17.72 30.26 -3.30
CA ALA A 190 -18.76 31.23 -3.60
C ALA A 190 -18.81 32.38 -2.57
N ARG A 191 -18.56 32.09 -1.28
CA ARG A 191 -18.50 33.11 -0.20
C ARG A 191 -17.24 33.96 -0.19
N GLN A 192 -16.20 33.58 -0.92
CA GLN A 192 -14.91 34.29 -0.97
C GLN A 192 -14.78 35.17 -2.24
N LEU A 193 -15.69 34.99 -3.18
CA LEU A 193 -15.70 35.72 -4.46
C LEU A 193 -16.78 36.81 -4.55
N ASP A 194 -17.64 36.92 -3.53
CA ASP A 194 -18.52 38.06 -3.25
C ASP A 194 -17.82 39.07 -2.33
#